data_ffe5747500d3247e32c5a4cb87c1b7be
#
_entry.id   ffe5747500d3247e32c5a4cb87c1b7be
#
_cell.length_a   1.000
_cell.length_b   1.000
_cell.length_c   1.000
_cell.angle_alpha   90.00
_cell.angle_beta   90.00
_cell.angle_gamma   90.00
#
_symmetry.space_group_name_H-M   'P 1'
#
loop_
_entity.id
_entity.type
_entity.pdbx_description
1 polymer ?
#
loop_
_entity_poly.entity_id
_entity_poly.type
_entity_poly.pdbx_seq_one_letter_code
_entity_poly.pdbx_strand_id
1 'polypeptide(L)'
;MIEFKNIKKHFLTKKNSVHALNDVSFQIDDGEIFGIVGFSGAGKSTLVRMINGLEKPSSGQVLVDGNDPGKLNKKELRAMRKKIGMVFQQFNLLNSKTVYENVAMPLILNKEDKQVIDKRVKEMLAFVELSDKLQSYPDQLSGGQKQRVGIARALAMKPKILFFDEP
;
A
#
# COMPACT_ATOMS: atom_id res chain seq x y z
N MET A 1 1.24 2.40 -15.25
CA MET A 1 0.32 3.55 -15.48
C MET A 1 -0.96 3.38 -14.65
N ILE A 2 -1.44 4.46 -14.02
CA ILE A 2 -2.71 4.49 -13.26
C ILE A 2 -3.59 5.59 -13.84
N GLU A 3 -4.86 5.30 -14.11
CA GLU A 3 -5.81 6.28 -14.65
C GLU A 3 -7.05 6.36 -13.78
N PHE A 4 -7.51 7.58 -13.49
CA PHE A 4 -8.78 7.90 -12.88
C PHE A 4 -9.64 8.63 -13.90
N LYS A 5 -10.85 8.11 -14.17
CA LYS A 5 -11.77 8.66 -15.20
C LYS A 5 -13.11 9.00 -14.56
N ASN A 6 -13.39 10.30 -14.39
CA ASN A 6 -14.64 10.85 -13.86
C ASN A 6 -15.10 10.20 -12.54
N ILE A 7 -14.16 10.04 -11.60
CA ILE A 7 -14.41 9.35 -10.34
C ILE A 7 -15.30 10.19 -9.44
N LYS A 8 -16.40 9.58 -9.03
CA LYS A 8 -17.24 10.06 -7.92
C LYS A 8 -17.30 9.00 -6.83
N LYS A 9 -17.26 9.45 -5.59
CA LYS A 9 -17.45 8.58 -4.42
C LYS A 9 -18.31 9.27 -3.41
N HIS A 10 -19.40 8.62 -3.05
CA HIS A 10 -20.23 8.99 -1.93
C HIS A 10 -20.37 7.82 -0.95
N PHE A 11 -20.41 8.12 0.31
CA PHE A 11 -20.68 7.17 1.39
C PHE A 11 -22.06 7.46 1.94
N LEU A 12 -22.92 6.45 1.91
CA LEU A 12 -24.26 6.53 2.52
C LEU A 12 -24.15 6.22 4.00
N THR A 13 -24.54 7.14 4.85
CA THR A 13 -24.77 6.90 6.27
C THR A 13 -26.27 6.88 6.53
N LYS A 14 -26.68 6.34 7.69
CA LYS A 14 -28.12 6.26 8.03
C LYS A 14 -28.87 7.61 7.99
N LYS A 15 -28.15 8.74 8.04
CA LYS A 15 -28.75 10.09 8.10
C LYS A 15 -28.31 11.01 6.96
N ASN A 16 -27.15 10.78 6.35
CA ASN A 16 -26.54 11.70 5.37
C ASN A 16 -25.78 10.95 4.27
N SER A 17 -25.60 11.60 3.13
CA SER A 17 -24.66 11.22 2.09
C SER A 17 -23.45 12.13 2.16
N VAL A 18 -22.25 11.54 2.30
CA VAL A 18 -20.97 12.28 2.28
C VAL A 18 -20.33 12.09 0.92
N HIS A 19 -20.14 13.16 0.17
CA HIS A 19 -19.43 13.17 -1.09
C HIS A 19 -17.94 13.28 -0.83
N ALA A 20 -17.22 12.16 -0.91
CA ALA A 20 -15.79 12.12 -0.66
C ALA A 20 -14.98 12.51 -1.90
N LEU A 21 -15.47 12.21 -3.10
CA LEU A 21 -14.85 12.58 -4.38
C LEU A 21 -15.94 13.03 -5.35
N ASN A 22 -15.64 14.09 -6.10
CA ASN A 22 -16.57 14.65 -7.08
C ASN A 22 -15.86 14.94 -8.40
N ASP A 23 -16.07 14.08 -9.38
CA ASP A 23 -15.58 14.20 -10.76
C ASP A 23 -14.04 14.35 -10.88
N VAL A 24 -13.31 13.43 -10.25
CA VAL A 24 -11.86 13.44 -10.26
C VAL A 24 -11.33 12.64 -11.45
N SER A 25 -10.50 13.28 -12.27
CA SER A 25 -9.84 12.64 -13.42
C SER A 25 -8.38 13.06 -13.46
N PHE A 26 -7.47 12.08 -13.52
CA PHE A 26 -6.03 12.28 -13.73
C PHE A 26 -5.37 10.96 -14.11
N GLN A 27 -4.13 11.05 -14.56
CA GLN A 27 -3.27 9.92 -14.91
C GLN A 27 -1.95 10.04 -14.20
N ILE A 28 -1.36 8.90 -13.86
CA ILE A 28 0.01 8.79 -13.32
C ILE A 28 0.77 7.83 -14.23
N ASP A 29 1.86 8.29 -14.82
CA ASP A 29 2.66 7.51 -15.74
C ASP A 29 3.66 6.60 -15.00
N ASP A 30 4.24 5.63 -15.72
CA ASP A 30 5.24 4.74 -15.16
C ASP A 30 6.52 5.52 -14.84
N GLY A 31 7.05 5.31 -13.62
CA GLY A 31 8.24 6.00 -13.13
C GLY A 31 7.99 7.39 -12.58
N GLU A 32 6.76 7.87 -12.56
CA GLU A 32 6.38 9.17 -12.02
C GLU A 32 6.29 9.14 -10.49
N ILE A 33 6.70 10.24 -9.84
CA ILE A 33 6.44 10.52 -8.43
C ILE A 33 5.28 11.52 -8.37
N PHE A 34 4.13 11.06 -7.91
CA PHE A 34 2.91 11.84 -7.87
C PHE A 34 2.46 12.13 -6.43
N GLY A 35 2.25 13.40 -6.11
CA GLY A 35 1.80 13.86 -4.80
C GLY A 35 0.32 14.23 -4.78
N ILE A 36 -0.43 13.67 -3.82
CA ILE A 36 -1.84 14.04 -3.56
C ILE A 36 -1.89 14.87 -2.28
N VAL A 37 -2.19 16.16 -2.42
CA VAL A 37 -2.25 17.11 -1.31
C VAL A 37 -3.69 17.55 -1.07
N GLY A 38 -4.06 17.76 0.18
CA GLY A 38 -5.39 18.24 0.56
C GLY A 38 -5.62 18.13 2.07
N PHE A 39 -6.64 18.82 2.58
CA PHE A 39 -7.02 18.78 3.98
C PHE A 39 -7.40 17.37 4.46
N SER A 40 -7.40 17.16 5.79
CA SER A 40 -7.92 15.92 6.36
C SER A 40 -9.40 15.73 5.91
N GLY A 41 -9.74 14.50 5.51
CA GLY A 41 -11.07 14.21 4.98
C GLY A 41 -11.29 14.55 3.50
N ALA A 42 -10.31 15.13 2.79
CA ALA A 42 -10.44 15.48 1.36
C ALA A 42 -10.49 14.28 0.39
N GLY A 43 -10.51 13.04 0.89
CA GLY A 43 -10.64 11.85 0.05
C GLY A 43 -9.32 11.23 -0.43
N LYS A 44 -8.14 11.72 0.01
CA LYS A 44 -6.82 11.20 -0.39
C LYS A 44 -6.69 9.69 -0.21
N SER A 45 -6.91 9.20 1.01
CA SER A 45 -6.84 7.75 1.30
C SER A 45 -7.93 6.96 0.55
N THR A 46 -9.06 7.58 0.21
CA THR A 46 -10.10 6.95 -0.61
C THR A 46 -9.60 6.69 -2.03
N LEU A 47 -8.89 7.65 -2.64
CA LEU A 47 -8.26 7.47 -3.95
C LEU A 47 -7.24 6.33 -3.93
N VAL A 48 -6.32 6.33 -2.95
CA VAL A 48 -5.33 5.26 -2.80
C VAL A 48 -5.98 3.89 -2.64
N ARG A 49 -7.05 3.80 -1.84
CA ARG A 49 -7.80 2.53 -1.64
C ARG A 49 -8.52 2.04 -2.88
N MET A 50 -8.84 2.92 -3.83
CA MET A 50 -9.42 2.49 -5.11
C MET A 50 -8.38 1.80 -6.00
N ILE A 51 -7.13 2.27 -6.00
CA ILE A 51 -6.06 1.67 -6.81
C ILE A 51 -5.79 0.22 -6.40
N ASN A 52 -5.83 -0.08 -5.10
CA ASN A 52 -5.63 -1.45 -4.61
C ASN A 52 -6.94 -2.27 -4.50
N GLY A 53 -8.07 -1.72 -4.97
CA GLY A 53 -9.37 -2.38 -4.97
C GLY A 53 -9.95 -2.61 -3.56
N LEU A 54 -9.54 -1.85 -2.55
CA LEU A 54 -10.17 -1.85 -1.21
C LEU A 54 -11.44 -1.00 -1.19
N GLU A 55 -11.51 0.02 -2.06
CA GLU A 55 -12.69 0.83 -2.29
C GLU A 55 -13.09 0.78 -3.77
N LYS A 56 -14.40 0.89 -4.02
CA LYS A 56 -14.93 1.04 -5.37
C LYS A 56 -15.48 2.45 -5.56
N PRO A 57 -15.28 3.07 -6.72
CA PRO A 57 -15.95 4.32 -7.04
C PRO A 57 -17.47 4.12 -7.09
N SER A 58 -18.24 5.17 -6.79
CA SER A 58 -19.70 5.19 -7.00
C SER A 58 -20.05 5.36 -8.45
N SER A 59 -19.23 6.10 -9.21
CA SER A 59 -19.25 6.18 -10.66
C SER A 59 -17.88 6.54 -11.19
N GLY A 60 -17.65 6.38 -12.49
CA GLY A 60 -16.34 6.51 -13.12
C GLY A 60 -15.57 5.20 -13.10
N GLN A 61 -14.30 5.26 -13.48
CA GLN A 61 -13.45 4.07 -13.61
C GLN A 61 -12.02 4.35 -13.16
N VAL A 62 -11.45 3.41 -12.42
CA VAL A 62 -10.01 3.38 -12.10
C VAL A 62 -9.37 2.27 -12.90
N LEU A 63 -8.25 2.55 -13.56
CA LEU A 63 -7.44 1.56 -14.26
C LEU A 63 -6.03 1.52 -13.69
N VAL A 64 -5.53 0.32 -13.46
CA VAL A 64 -4.16 0.06 -13.02
C VAL A 64 -3.53 -0.91 -14.02
N ASP A 65 -2.54 -0.46 -14.76
CA ASP A 65 -1.97 -1.18 -15.91
C ASP A 65 -3.09 -1.70 -16.86
N GLY A 66 -4.07 -0.86 -17.15
CA GLY A 66 -5.21 -1.16 -18.03
C GLY A 66 -6.30 -2.05 -17.40
N ASN A 67 -6.13 -2.50 -16.15
CA ASN A 67 -7.10 -3.36 -15.46
C ASN A 67 -7.92 -2.58 -14.44
N ASP A 68 -9.22 -2.80 -14.41
CA ASP A 68 -10.13 -2.20 -13.42
C ASP A 68 -10.17 -3.06 -12.15
N PRO A 69 -9.58 -2.58 -11.01
CA PRO A 69 -9.57 -3.33 -9.76
C PRO A 69 -10.96 -3.72 -9.26
N GLY A 70 -11.97 -2.91 -9.59
CA GLY A 70 -13.36 -3.15 -9.20
C GLY A 70 -14.05 -4.31 -9.92
N LYS A 71 -13.48 -4.74 -11.06
CA LYS A 71 -13.99 -5.81 -11.91
C LYS A 71 -13.21 -7.11 -11.81
N LEU A 72 -12.02 -7.09 -11.20
CA LEU A 72 -11.18 -8.27 -11.04
C LEU A 72 -11.81 -9.29 -10.10
N ASN A 73 -11.65 -10.57 -10.42
CA ASN A 73 -11.98 -11.64 -9.49
C ASN A 73 -10.94 -11.71 -8.32
N LYS A 74 -11.24 -12.49 -7.27
CA LYS A 74 -10.39 -12.57 -6.07
C LYS A 74 -8.94 -13.00 -6.37
N LYS A 75 -8.71 -13.88 -7.35
CA LYS A 75 -7.38 -14.37 -7.73
C LYS A 75 -6.58 -13.27 -8.46
N GLU A 76 -7.21 -12.63 -9.40
CA GLU A 76 -6.64 -11.52 -10.18
C GLU A 76 -6.31 -10.32 -9.28
N LEU A 77 -7.25 -9.94 -8.40
CA LEU A 77 -7.04 -8.85 -7.44
C LEU A 77 -5.87 -9.13 -6.49
N ARG A 78 -5.72 -10.37 -6.02
CA ARG A 78 -4.54 -10.77 -5.22
C ARG A 78 -3.25 -10.66 -6.03
N ALA A 79 -3.25 -11.08 -7.30
CA ALA A 79 -2.09 -10.98 -8.17
C ALA A 79 -1.69 -9.52 -8.43
N MET A 80 -2.67 -8.64 -8.63
CA MET A 80 -2.46 -7.19 -8.78
C MET A 80 -1.86 -6.59 -7.49
N ARG A 81 -2.44 -6.89 -6.31
CA ARG A 81 -1.97 -6.37 -5.02
C ARG A 81 -0.53 -6.76 -4.68
N LYS A 82 -0.02 -7.89 -5.18
CA LYS A 82 1.40 -8.27 -5.02
C LYS A 82 2.38 -7.31 -5.70
N LYS A 83 1.90 -6.55 -6.70
CA LYS A 83 2.68 -5.53 -7.42
C LYS A 83 2.58 -4.15 -6.78
N ILE A 84 1.83 -4.01 -5.69
CA ILE A 84 1.57 -2.76 -4.98
C ILE A 84 2.16 -2.87 -3.58
N GLY A 85 3.11 -2.00 -3.26
CA GLY A 85 3.61 -1.78 -1.90
C GLY A 85 2.84 -0.65 -1.24
N MET A 86 2.57 -0.77 0.07
CA MET A 86 1.89 0.28 0.82
C MET A 86 2.58 0.52 2.16
N VAL A 87 2.95 1.76 2.40
CA VAL A 87 3.44 2.26 3.68
C VAL A 87 2.28 3.00 4.35
N PHE A 88 1.85 2.51 5.51
CA PHE A 88 0.70 3.02 6.23
C PHE A 88 1.11 4.09 7.24
N GLN A 89 0.27 5.07 7.47
CA GLN A 89 0.45 6.13 8.47
C GLN A 89 0.75 5.57 9.88
N GLN A 90 0.05 4.52 10.31
CA GLN A 90 0.24 3.88 11.62
C GLN A 90 1.17 2.66 11.53
N PHE A 91 2.04 2.58 10.52
CA PHE A 91 3.00 1.50 10.26
C PHE A 91 2.38 0.10 10.10
N ASN A 92 1.29 -0.21 10.80
CA ASN A 92 0.57 -1.51 10.78
C ASN A 92 1.51 -2.71 10.90
N LEU A 93 2.49 -2.61 11.83
CA LEU A 93 3.38 -3.73 12.16
C LEU A 93 2.65 -4.72 13.05
N LEU A 94 2.95 -6.00 12.87
CA LEU A 94 2.46 -7.07 13.71
C LEU A 94 3.27 -7.10 15.02
N ASN A 95 2.69 -6.67 16.13
CA ASN A 95 3.39 -6.55 17.41
C ASN A 95 3.89 -7.90 17.97
N SER A 96 3.22 -9.01 17.60
CA SER A 96 3.62 -10.37 17.96
C SER A 96 4.72 -10.95 17.10
N LYS A 97 5.26 -10.18 16.14
CA LYS A 97 6.27 -10.59 15.18
C LYS A 97 7.49 -9.70 15.26
N THR A 98 8.67 -10.30 15.07
CA THR A 98 9.93 -9.56 14.99
C THR A 98 9.97 -8.65 13.77
N VAL A 99 10.95 -7.76 13.72
CA VAL A 99 11.26 -6.93 12.54
C VAL A 99 11.47 -7.81 11.31
N TYR A 100 12.29 -8.86 11.45
CA TYR A 100 12.52 -9.82 10.38
C TYR A 100 11.21 -10.43 9.87
N GLU A 101 10.37 -10.94 10.76
CA GLU A 101 9.09 -11.58 10.41
C GLU A 101 8.10 -10.59 9.77
N ASN A 102 8.08 -9.33 10.23
CA ASN A 102 7.26 -8.28 9.62
C ASN A 102 7.65 -8.04 8.16
N VAL A 103 8.95 -7.94 7.86
CA VAL A 103 9.45 -7.74 6.49
C VAL A 103 9.30 -9.00 5.64
N ALA A 104 9.46 -10.19 6.24
CA ALA A 104 9.31 -11.48 5.56
C ALA A 104 7.85 -11.81 5.18
N MET A 105 6.87 -11.24 5.90
CA MET A 105 5.45 -11.62 5.77
C MET A 105 4.93 -11.66 4.32
N PRO A 106 5.10 -10.61 3.49
CA PRO A 106 4.61 -10.66 2.11
C PRO A 106 5.28 -11.73 1.26
N LEU A 107 6.56 -12.03 1.49
CA LEU A 107 7.31 -13.08 0.80
C LEU A 107 6.80 -14.47 1.19
N ILE A 108 6.55 -14.69 2.50
CA ILE A 108 5.97 -15.94 3.02
C ILE A 108 4.57 -16.18 2.42
N LEU A 109 3.73 -15.15 2.37
CA LEU A 109 2.40 -15.24 1.76
C LEU A 109 2.47 -15.49 0.24
N ASN A 110 3.57 -15.09 -0.39
CA ASN A 110 3.85 -15.40 -1.80
C ASN A 110 4.43 -16.80 -2.00
N LYS A 111 4.73 -17.54 -0.94
CA LYS A 111 5.32 -18.88 -0.94
C LYS A 111 6.73 -18.91 -1.56
N GLU A 112 7.52 -17.86 -1.33
CA GLU A 112 8.92 -17.81 -1.74
C GLU A 112 9.75 -18.82 -0.92
N ASP A 113 10.87 -19.28 -1.51
CA ASP A 113 11.79 -20.17 -0.82
C ASP A 113 12.48 -19.49 0.38
N LYS A 114 12.73 -20.25 1.45
CA LYS A 114 13.32 -19.73 2.71
C LYS A 114 14.64 -18.97 2.46
N GLN A 115 15.50 -19.45 1.58
CA GLN A 115 16.76 -18.79 1.26
C GLN A 115 16.55 -17.46 0.54
N VAL A 116 15.56 -17.39 -0.35
CA VAL A 116 15.17 -16.15 -1.05
C VAL A 116 14.61 -15.14 -0.05
N ILE A 117 13.74 -15.60 0.87
CA ILE A 117 13.18 -14.77 1.94
C ILE A 117 14.29 -14.19 2.81
N ASP A 118 15.19 -15.03 3.33
CA ASP A 118 16.27 -14.60 4.23
C ASP A 118 17.17 -13.56 3.57
N LYS A 119 17.62 -13.84 2.35
CA LYS A 119 18.42 -12.90 1.57
C LYS A 119 17.70 -11.55 1.37
N ARG A 120 16.45 -11.59 0.95
CA ARG A 120 15.68 -10.38 0.62
C ARG A 120 15.35 -9.56 1.85
N VAL A 121 15.00 -10.19 2.97
CA VAL A 121 14.75 -9.50 4.23
C VAL A 121 15.99 -8.77 4.73
N LYS A 122 17.15 -9.46 4.74
CA LYS A 122 18.42 -8.86 5.16
C LYS A 122 18.82 -7.69 4.26
N GLU A 123 18.64 -7.83 2.93
CA GLU A 123 18.87 -6.76 1.97
C GLU A 123 18.00 -5.53 2.26
N MET A 124 16.71 -5.73 2.51
CA MET A 124 15.80 -4.62 2.78
C MET A 124 16.06 -3.96 4.14
N LEU A 125 16.41 -4.74 5.17
CA LEU A 125 16.75 -4.18 6.47
C LEU A 125 18.10 -3.43 6.44
N ALA A 126 19.07 -3.88 5.64
CA ALA A 126 20.30 -3.13 5.40
C ALA A 126 20.01 -1.81 4.66
N PHE A 127 19.15 -1.85 3.64
CA PHE A 127 18.75 -0.66 2.89
C PHE A 127 18.14 0.44 3.76
N VAL A 128 17.38 0.06 4.79
CA VAL A 128 16.78 1.00 5.74
C VAL A 128 17.60 1.19 7.04
N GLU A 129 18.85 0.73 7.08
CA GLU A 129 19.78 0.87 8.21
C GLU A 129 19.25 0.26 9.53
N LEU A 130 18.67 -0.93 9.46
CA LEU A 130 18.13 -1.68 10.60
C LEU A 130 18.67 -3.12 10.69
N SER A 131 19.90 -3.36 10.20
CA SER A 131 20.53 -4.68 10.21
C SER A 131 20.75 -5.23 11.62
N ASP A 132 20.87 -4.37 12.64
CA ASP A 132 21.04 -4.73 14.05
C ASP A 132 19.69 -5.05 14.76
N LYS A 133 18.56 -4.81 14.12
CA LYS A 133 17.20 -4.91 14.70
C LYS A 133 16.39 -6.12 14.27
N LEU A 134 16.98 -7.09 13.54
CA LEU A 134 16.23 -8.22 12.96
C LEU A 134 15.34 -8.94 13.96
N GLN A 135 15.84 -9.15 15.18
CA GLN A 135 15.17 -9.89 16.25
C GLN A 135 14.35 -9.01 17.19
N SER A 136 14.40 -7.68 17.02
CA SER A 136 13.62 -6.74 17.84
C SER A 136 12.12 -6.85 17.50
N TYR A 137 11.28 -6.54 18.48
CA TYR A 137 9.84 -6.42 18.30
C TYR A 137 9.45 -4.95 18.09
N PRO A 138 8.28 -4.66 17.47
CA PRO A 138 7.84 -3.29 17.19
C PRO A 138 7.79 -2.37 18.42
N ASP A 139 7.48 -2.86 19.61
CA ASP A 139 7.44 -2.09 20.85
C ASP A 139 8.82 -1.60 21.32
N GLN A 140 9.88 -2.25 20.86
CA GLN A 140 11.27 -1.90 21.14
C GLN A 140 11.85 -0.85 20.17
N LEU A 141 11.05 -0.37 19.22
CA LEU A 141 11.47 0.54 18.15
C LEU A 141 10.93 1.95 18.35
N SER A 142 11.74 2.95 17.99
CA SER A 142 11.25 4.33 17.82
C SER A 142 10.25 4.44 16.68
N GLY A 143 9.46 5.54 16.63
CA GLY A 143 8.52 5.79 15.54
C GLY A 143 9.18 5.77 14.16
N GLY A 144 10.33 6.44 14.00
CA GLY A 144 11.08 6.44 12.75
C GLY A 144 11.63 5.04 12.37
N GLN A 145 12.03 4.22 13.35
CA GLN A 145 12.42 2.84 13.09
C GLN A 145 11.23 1.99 12.65
N LYS A 146 10.05 2.13 13.28
CA LYS A 146 8.81 1.46 12.84
C LYS A 146 8.43 1.83 11.41
N GLN A 147 8.57 3.10 11.05
CA GLN A 147 8.33 3.58 9.68
C GLN A 147 9.29 2.91 8.69
N ARG A 148 10.59 2.87 8.99
CA ARG A 148 11.60 2.20 8.16
C ARG A 148 11.32 0.71 7.98
N VAL A 149 10.87 0.00 9.03
CA VAL A 149 10.41 -1.39 8.91
C VAL A 149 9.20 -1.50 7.96
N GLY A 150 8.25 -0.57 8.06
CA GLY A 150 7.10 -0.49 7.14
C GLY A 150 7.52 -0.30 5.69
N ILE A 151 8.52 0.56 5.43
CA ILE A 151 9.11 0.77 4.10
C ILE A 151 9.80 -0.51 3.61
N ALA A 152 10.65 -1.13 4.44
CA ALA A 152 11.34 -2.38 4.10
C ALA A 152 10.35 -3.48 3.72
N ARG A 153 9.26 -3.64 4.49
CA ARG A 153 8.18 -4.58 4.20
C ARG A 153 7.48 -4.29 2.88
N ALA A 154 7.18 -3.02 2.60
CA ALA A 154 6.53 -2.62 1.35
C ALA A 154 7.41 -2.90 0.13
N LEU A 155 8.73 -2.71 0.25
CA LEU A 155 9.72 -2.94 -0.82
C LEU A 155 10.12 -4.41 -0.99
N ALA A 156 9.84 -5.29 -0.02
CA ALA A 156 10.27 -6.69 -0.04
C ALA A 156 9.86 -7.43 -1.32
N MET A 157 8.65 -7.20 -1.81
CA MET A 157 8.08 -7.82 -3.02
C MET A 157 8.51 -7.15 -4.33
N LYS A 158 9.40 -6.15 -4.33
CA LYS A 158 9.77 -5.35 -5.52
C LYS A 158 8.54 -4.81 -6.25
N PRO A 159 7.69 -4.03 -5.56
CA PRO A 159 6.44 -3.56 -6.16
C PRO A 159 6.71 -2.64 -7.34
N LYS A 160 5.78 -2.63 -8.31
CA LYS A 160 5.76 -1.64 -9.41
C LYS A 160 5.22 -0.30 -8.95
N ILE A 161 4.30 -0.31 -7.99
CA ILE A 161 3.63 0.87 -7.45
C ILE A 161 3.87 0.90 -5.95
N LEU A 162 4.29 2.04 -5.43
CA LEU A 162 4.51 2.25 -4.01
C LEU A 162 3.67 3.43 -3.52
N PHE A 163 2.85 3.20 -2.52
CA PHE A 163 2.04 4.23 -1.87
C PHE A 163 2.57 4.56 -0.49
N PHE A 164 2.56 5.86 -0.19
CA PHE A 164 2.74 6.40 1.14
C PHE A 164 1.45 7.08 1.56
N ASP A 165 0.83 6.62 2.65
CA ASP A 165 -0.37 7.23 3.24
C ASP A 165 0.08 8.04 4.45
N GLU A 166 0.27 9.36 4.26
CA GLU A 166 0.74 10.34 5.26
C GLU A 166 2.02 9.87 5.99
N PRO A 167 3.17 9.78 5.27
CA PRO A 167 4.42 9.23 5.80
C PRO A 167 5.08 10.14 6.85
#